data_91c33bb041c367ca1078aab220ee6360
#
_entry.id   91c33bb041c367ca1078aab220ee6360
#
_cell.length_a   1.000
_cell.length_b   1.000
_cell.length_c   1.000
_cell.angle_alpha   90.00
_cell.angle_beta   90.00
_cell.angle_gamma   90.00
#
_symmetry.space_group_name_H-M   'P 1'
#
loop_
_entity.id
_entity.type
_entity.pdbx_description
1 polymer ?
#
loop_
_entity_poly.entity_id
_entity_poly.type
_entity_poly.pdbx_seq_one_letter_code
_entity_poly.pdbx_strand_id
1 'polypeptide(L)'
;MKIKAAVTHSMGEEFKIEEVELSDPKANEVLIKVVASGVCHTDAVARDIGLSPFPAVFGHEGSGIVEKVGEGVRTVRPGDHVVLSYASCGHCENCLTGHPSVCVDFNALNFGGKMEDGTHRLHQHHHELSTFFGQSSFGTYAIANERNVVKVDKDVDIALLGPL
;
A
#
# COMPACT_ATOMS: atom_id res chain seq x y z
N MET A 1 7.16 1.44 13.95
CA MET A 1 7.74 2.80 13.88
C MET A 1 6.63 3.84 13.76
N LYS A 2 6.86 5.09 14.22
CA LYS A 2 5.90 6.19 14.02
C LYS A 2 6.09 6.85 12.66
N ILE A 3 5.01 7.10 11.96
CA ILE A 3 4.97 7.74 10.64
C ILE A 3 3.88 8.82 10.62
N LYS A 4 3.91 9.71 9.62
CA LYS A 4 2.78 10.59 9.31
C LYS A 4 1.98 9.99 8.18
N ALA A 5 0.66 9.97 8.30
CA ALA A 5 -0.25 9.50 7.26
C ALA A 5 -1.51 10.36 7.19
N ALA A 6 -2.15 10.38 6.02
CA ALA A 6 -3.46 11.00 5.83
C ALA A 6 -4.55 9.99 6.22
N VAL A 7 -5.08 10.14 7.43
CA VAL A 7 -6.09 9.25 8.00
C VAL A 7 -7.49 9.82 7.72
N THR A 8 -8.43 8.93 7.39
CA THR A 8 -9.86 9.23 7.34
C THR A 8 -10.57 8.33 8.34
N HIS A 9 -11.32 8.93 9.28
CA HIS A 9 -11.93 8.19 10.39
C HIS A 9 -13.30 7.62 10.07
N SER A 10 -14.05 8.26 9.17
CA SER A 10 -15.34 7.76 8.71
C SER A 10 -15.65 8.18 7.28
N MET A 11 -16.68 7.56 6.71
CA MET A 11 -17.14 7.83 5.34
C MET A 11 -17.43 9.31 5.12
N GLY A 12 -16.86 9.87 4.05
CA GLY A 12 -17.06 11.28 3.65
C GLY A 12 -16.26 12.30 4.46
N GLU A 13 -15.52 11.90 5.51
CA GLU A 13 -14.67 12.82 6.25
C GLU A 13 -13.41 13.24 5.47
N GLU A 14 -12.85 14.39 5.83
CA GLU A 14 -11.60 14.88 5.26
C GLU A 14 -10.41 14.01 5.66
N PHE A 15 -9.39 13.99 4.80
CA PHE A 15 -8.09 13.43 5.11
C PHE A 15 -7.36 14.30 6.13
N LYS A 16 -6.96 13.73 7.27
CA LYS A 16 -6.22 14.42 8.34
C LYS A 16 -4.82 13.86 8.44
N ILE A 17 -3.81 14.74 8.44
CA ILE A 17 -2.43 14.30 8.63
C ILE A 17 -2.21 14.04 10.11
N GLU A 18 -2.01 12.78 10.45
CA GLU A 18 -1.88 12.30 11.82
C GLU A 18 -0.63 11.41 11.98
N GLU A 19 -0.17 11.27 13.22
CA GLU A 19 0.85 10.29 13.57
C GLU A 19 0.17 8.93 13.77
N VAL A 20 0.70 7.93 13.08
CA VAL A 20 0.26 6.53 13.18
C VAL A 20 1.45 5.60 13.39
N GLU A 21 1.21 4.43 13.92
CA GLU A 21 2.22 3.39 14.09
C GLU A 21 2.18 2.46 12.89
N LEU A 22 3.33 2.27 12.23
CA LEU A 22 3.52 1.28 11.18
C LEU A 22 4.36 0.13 11.73
N SER A 23 3.84 -1.09 11.60
CA SER A 23 4.54 -2.32 11.99
C SER A 23 5.80 -2.56 11.15
N ASP A 24 6.65 -3.49 11.57
CA ASP A 24 7.73 -3.99 10.71
C ASP A 24 7.16 -4.86 9.58
N PRO A 25 7.83 -4.90 8.42
CA PRO A 25 7.42 -5.79 7.33
C PRO A 25 7.56 -7.26 7.75
N LYS A 26 6.54 -8.06 7.48
CA LYS A 26 6.53 -9.51 7.66
C LYS A 26 7.17 -10.22 6.45
N ALA A 27 7.11 -11.56 6.44
CA ALA A 27 7.59 -12.37 5.31
C ALA A 27 6.93 -11.92 4.00
N ASN A 28 7.73 -11.82 2.93
CA ASN A 28 7.36 -11.35 1.60
C ASN A 28 6.85 -9.89 1.53
N GLU A 29 7.03 -9.10 2.58
CA GLU A 29 6.67 -7.68 2.61
C GLU A 29 7.89 -6.78 2.49
N VAL A 30 7.67 -5.61 1.94
CA VAL A 30 8.66 -4.56 1.72
C VAL A 30 8.22 -3.30 2.43
N LEU A 31 9.08 -2.70 3.24
CA LEU A 31 8.89 -1.37 3.82
C LEU A 31 9.50 -0.35 2.86
N ILE A 32 8.70 0.60 2.42
CA ILE A 32 9.07 1.62 1.45
C ILE A 32 8.98 2.99 2.11
N LYS A 33 10.06 3.79 2.01
CA LYS A 33 10.02 5.21 2.29
C LYS A 33 9.38 5.90 1.09
N VAL A 34 8.17 6.39 1.26
CA VAL A 34 7.40 7.03 0.18
C VAL A 34 8.06 8.36 -0.18
N VAL A 35 8.35 8.56 -1.47
CA VAL A 35 8.87 9.81 -2.02
C VAL A 35 7.74 10.63 -2.59
N ALA A 36 6.81 9.99 -3.30
CA ALA A 36 5.61 10.62 -3.83
C ALA A 36 4.44 9.64 -3.90
N SER A 37 3.24 10.19 -3.88
CA SER A 37 2.01 9.44 -4.15
C SER A 37 1.10 10.31 -5.02
N GLY A 38 0.57 9.71 -6.09
CA GLY A 38 -0.51 10.32 -6.85
C GLY A 38 -1.80 10.36 -6.03
N VAL A 39 -2.70 11.28 -6.42
CA VAL A 39 -4.05 11.39 -5.86
C VAL A 39 -5.04 11.07 -6.96
N CYS A 40 -5.64 9.90 -6.88
CA CYS A 40 -6.63 9.43 -7.84
C CYS A 40 -8.06 9.75 -7.37
N HIS A 41 -8.97 9.91 -8.32
CA HIS A 41 -10.39 10.03 -7.99
C HIS A 41 -10.93 8.80 -7.22
N THR A 42 -10.32 7.64 -7.43
CA THR A 42 -10.65 6.39 -6.71
C THR A 42 -10.46 6.53 -5.20
N ASP A 43 -9.46 7.29 -4.72
CA ASP A 43 -9.26 7.55 -3.29
C ASP A 43 -10.43 8.34 -2.70
N ALA A 44 -10.91 9.37 -3.43
CA ALA A 44 -12.05 10.17 -3.03
C ALA A 44 -13.34 9.35 -3.05
N VAL A 45 -13.58 8.58 -4.12
CA VAL A 45 -14.75 7.69 -4.22
C VAL A 45 -14.75 6.67 -3.08
N ALA A 46 -13.62 6.00 -2.84
CA ALA A 46 -13.50 4.99 -1.78
C ALA A 46 -13.82 5.58 -0.39
N ARG A 47 -13.36 6.81 -0.13
CA ARG A 47 -13.70 7.56 1.07
C ARG A 47 -15.19 7.88 1.15
N ASP A 48 -15.78 8.37 0.05
CA ASP A 48 -17.13 8.94 0.04
C ASP A 48 -18.23 7.87 0.08
N ILE A 49 -17.96 6.67 -0.48
CA ILE A 49 -18.94 5.57 -0.48
C ILE A 49 -18.62 4.45 0.53
N GLY A 50 -17.52 4.57 1.28
CA GLY A 50 -17.13 3.54 2.25
C GLY A 50 -16.68 2.23 1.60
N LEU A 51 -15.87 2.30 0.53
CA LEU A 51 -15.40 1.11 -0.19
C LEU A 51 -14.45 0.23 0.66
N SER A 52 -13.75 0.83 1.63
CA SER A 52 -12.92 0.12 2.61
C SER A 52 -13.42 0.42 4.03
N PRO A 53 -13.18 -0.47 5.00
CA PRO A 53 -13.50 -0.22 6.41
C PRO A 53 -12.75 1.01 6.95
N PHE A 54 -13.35 1.74 7.88
CA PHE A 54 -12.75 2.88 8.57
C PHE A 54 -12.37 2.53 10.02
N PRO A 55 -11.40 3.24 10.62
CA PRO A 55 -10.55 4.28 10.03
C PRO A 55 -9.56 3.70 9.01
N ALA A 56 -9.15 4.51 8.03
CA ALA A 56 -8.33 4.06 6.90
C ALA A 56 -7.24 5.07 6.50
N VAL A 57 -6.15 4.54 5.95
CA VAL A 57 -5.17 5.31 5.17
C VAL A 57 -5.30 4.88 3.71
N PHE A 58 -5.59 5.84 2.83
CA PHE A 58 -5.75 5.62 1.40
C PHE A 58 -4.43 5.79 0.63
N GLY A 59 -4.52 5.98 -0.67
CA GLY A 59 -3.40 6.09 -1.59
C GLY A 59 -3.00 4.75 -2.21
N HIS A 60 -2.96 4.72 -3.55
CA HIS A 60 -2.64 3.51 -4.31
C HIS A 60 -1.71 3.78 -5.50
N GLU A 61 -1.14 4.97 -5.58
CA GLU A 61 -0.22 5.43 -6.61
C GLU A 61 1.12 5.85 -5.96
N GLY A 62 1.70 4.93 -5.16
CA GLY A 62 2.90 5.20 -4.40
C GLY A 62 4.18 4.95 -5.19
N SER A 63 5.19 5.81 -4.97
CA SER A 63 6.56 5.56 -5.38
C SER A 63 7.53 5.87 -4.25
N GLY A 64 8.65 5.17 -4.18
CA GLY A 64 9.56 5.36 -3.07
C GLY A 64 10.84 4.54 -3.15
N ILE A 65 11.54 4.52 -2.04
CA ILE A 65 12.82 3.82 -1.88
C ILE A 65 12.62 2.71 -0.86
N VAL A 66 13.06 1.50 -1.21
CA VAL A 66 13.04 0.35 -0.29
C VAL A 66 13.90 0.66 0.92
N GLU A 67 13.31 0.63 2.11
CA GLU A 67 13.99 0.86 3.39
C GLU A 67 14.39 -0.47 4.05
N LYS A 68 13.45 -1.43 4.09
CA LYS A 68 13.63 -2.73 4.72
C LYS A 68 12.83 -3.80 3.97
N VAL A 69 13.31 -5.02 3.98
CA VAL A 69 12.61 -6.16 3.40
C VAL A 69 12.36 -7.23 4.46
N GLY A 70 11.22 -7.89 4.37
CA GLY A 70 10.89 -9.06 5.17
C GLY A 70 11.58 -10.32 4.67
N GLU A 71 11.46 -11.38 5.44
CA GLU A 71 11.97 -12.70 5.06
C GLU A 71 11.34 -13.16 3.73
N GLY A 72 12.11 -13.79 2.87
CA GLY A 72 11.64 -14.35 1.60
C GLY A 72 11.64 -13.39 0.42
N VAL A 73 11.74 -12.07 0.64
CA VAL A 73 11.82 -11.07 -0.44
C VAL A 73 13.10 -11.27 -1.26
N ARG A 74 12.98 -11.31 -2.60
CA ARG A 74 14.09 -11.61 -3.52
C ARG A 74 14.21 -10.64 -4.70
N THR A 75 13.13 -9.94 -5.07
CA THR A 75 13.08 -9.07 -6.26
C THR A 75 13.66 -7.69 -6.01
N VAL A 76 13.63 -7.23 -4.76
CA VAL A 76 14.11 -5.90 -4.36
C VAL A 76 14.97 -5.98 -3.10
N ARG A 77 15.75 -4.94 -2.86
CA ARG A 77 16.62 -4.79 -1.67
C ARG A 77 16.64 -3.32 -1.20
N PRO A 78 17.05 -3.06 0.06
CA PRO A 78 17.19 -1.69 0.56
C PRO A 78 17.99 -0.80 -0.39
N GLY A 79 17.48 0.41 -0.63
CA GLY A 79 18.03 1.40 -1.55
C GLY A 79 17.57 1.26 -3.01
N ASP A 80 16.76 0.27 -3.36
CA ASP A 80 16.14 0.20 -4.68
C ASP A 80 14.99 1.22 -4.81
N HIS A 81 14.86 1.82 -5.99
CA HIS A 81 13.74 2.67 -6.36
C HIS A 81 12.59 1.80 -6.86
N VAL A 82 11.39 2.08 -6.39
CA VAL A 82 10.21 1.26 -6.68
C VAL A 82 8.95 2.08 -6.89
N VAL A 83 8.03 1.56 -7.69
CA VAL A 83 6.63 1.99 -7.74
C VAL A 83 5.76 0.88 -7.18
N LEU A 84 4.61 1.27 -6.62
CA LEU A 84 3.66 0.36 -5.99
C LEU A 84 2.47 0.13 -6.91
N SER A 85 2.04 -1.12 -6.99
CA SER A 85 0.88 -1.54 -7.77
C SER A 85 -0.20 -2.11 -6.84
N TYR A 86 -1.31 -2.53 -7.42
CA TYR A 86 -2.42 -3.19 -6.71
C TYR A 86 -2.02 -4.57 -6.18
N ALA A 87 -2.74 -5.03 -5.16
CA ALA A 87 -2.54 -6.35 -4.58
C ALA A 87 -3.22 -7.45 -5.42
N SER A 88 -2.52 -8.58 -5.57
CA SER A 88 -3.02 -9.80 -6.20
C SER A 88 -2.55 -11.03 -5.42
N CYS A 89 -3.30 -12.14 -5.46
CA CYS A 89 -2.96 -13.32 -4.67
C CYS A 89 -1.74 -14.10 -5.20
N GLY A 90 -1.43 -13.97 -6.50
CA GLY A 90 -0.28 -14.64 -7.13
C GLY A 90 -0.46 -16.13 -7.40
N HIS A 91 -1.57 -16.76 -7.00
CA HIS A 91 -1.76 -18.22 -7.11
C HIS A 91 -3.06 -18.66 -7.78
N CYS A 92 -4.05 -17.78 -7.98
CA CYS A 92 -5.24 -18.12 -8.74
C CYS A 92 -4.92 -18.27 -10.25
N GLU A 93 -5.81 -18.89 -10.99
CA GLU A 93 -5.63 -19.13 -12.43
C GLU A 93 -5.29 -17.82 -13.19
N ASN A 94 -6.02 -16.74 -12.92
CA ASN A 94 -5.78 -15.45 -13.55
C ASN A 94 -4.37 -14.91 -13.26
N CYS A 95 -3.91 -14.98 -12.02
CA CYS A 95 -2.56 -14.56 -11.66
C CYS A 95 -1.49 -15.42 -12.33
N LEU A 96 -1.66 -16.74 -12.34
CA LEU A 96 -0.70 -17.69 -12.92
C LEU A 96 -0.63 -17.58 -14.45
N THR A 97 -1.69 -17.12 -15.11
CA THR A 97 -1.72 -16.87 -16.57
C THR A 97 -1.33 -15.45 -16.96
N GLY A 98 -0.84 -14.63 -16.00
CA GLY A 98 -0.34 -13.27 -16.28
C GLY A 98 -1.42 -12.20 -16.32
N HIS A 99 -2.58 -12.44 -15.73
CA HIS A 99 -3.70 -11.51 -15.65
C HIS A 99 -4.04 -11.13 -14.19
N PRO A 100 -3.08 -10.61 -13.38
CA PRO A 100 -3.31 -10.30 -11.97
C PRO A 100 -4.36 -9.20 -11.75
N SER A 101 -4.64 -8.35 -12.75
CA SER A 101 -5.69 -7.32 -12.68
C SER A 101 -7.11 -7.88 -12.55
N VAL A 102 -7.32 -9.15 -12.91
CA VAL A 102 -8.59 -9.87 -12.73
C VAL A 102 -8.45 -11.01 -11.71
N CYS A 103 -7.56 -10.83 -10.72
CA CYS A 103 -7.39 -11.74 -9.61
C CYS A 103 -8.74 -12.05 -8.94
N VAL A 104 -9.03 -13.31 -8.62
CA VAL A 104 -10.29 -13.70 -7.97
C VAL A 104 -10.47 -13.05 -6.60
N ASP A 105 -9.38 -12.75 -5.92
CA ASP A 105 -9.35 -12.09 -4.60
C ASP A 105 -9.13 -10.59 -4.70
N PHE A 106 -9.23 -9.98 -5.89
CA PHE A 106 -8.89 -8.56 -6.10
C PHE A 106 -9.59 -7.64 -5.10
N ASN A 107 -10.91 -7.77 -4.95
CA ASN A 107 -11.67 -6.90 -4.06
C ASN A 107 -11.28 -7.07 -2.58
N ALA A 108 -11.10 -8.31 -2.13
CA ALA A 108 -10.71 -8.59 -0.76
C ALA A 108 -9.31 -8.02 -0.43
N LEU A 109 -8.36 -8.16 -1.35
CA LEU A 109 -6.98 -7.71 -1.15
C LEU A 109 -6.81 -6.19 -1.27
N ASN A 110 -7.63 -5.52 -2.09
CA ASN A 110 -7.47 -4.10 -2.36
C ASN A 110 -8.41 -3.20 -1.54
N PHE A 111 -9.60 -3.70 -1.18
CA PHE A 111 -10.62 -2.94 -0.45
C PHE A 111 -10.96 -3.53 0.93
N GLY A 112 -10.50 -4.72 1.26
CA GLY A 112 -10.80 -5.39 2.52
C GLY A 112 -10.15 -4.77 3.76
N GLY A 113 -9.28 -3.79 3.61
CA GLY A 113 -8.65 -3.05 4.71
C GLY A 113 -7.50 -3.78 5.40
N LYS A 114 -7.13 -4.98 4.95
CA LYS A 114 -6.12 -5.85 5.57
C LYS A 114 -5.04 -6.26 4.58
N MET A 115 -3.89 -6.64 5.11
CA MET A 115 -2.87 -7.31 4.32
C MET A 115 -3.31 -8.74 3.99
N GLU A 116 -2.59 -9.41 3.08
CA GLU A 116 -2.89 -10.77 2.60
C GLU A 116 -3.00 -11.81 3.74
N ASP A 117 -2.25 -11.61 4.81
CA ASP A 117 -2.30 -12.48 6.01
C ASP A 117 -3.50 -12.21 6.94
N GLY A 118 -4.41 -11.33 6.53
CA GLY A 118 -5.61 -10.96 7.30
C GLY A 118 -5.36 -10.03 8.48
N THR A 119 -4.13 -9.50 8.64
CA THR A 119 -3.77 -8.58 9.73
C THR A 119 -3.48 -7.16 9.23
N HIS A 120 -3.42 -6.22 10.15
CA HIS A 120 -3.14 -4.81 9.85
C HIS A 120 -1.66 -4.47 10.07
N ARG A 121 -1.16 -3.44 9.36
CA ARG A 121 0.19 -2.89 9.55
C ARG A 121 0.15 -1.49 10.14
N LEU A 122 -1.00 -0.83 10.02
CA LEU A 122 -1.23 0.53 10.50
C LEU A 122 -2.07 0.51 11.77
N HIS A 123 -1.63 1.25 12.79
CA HIS A 123 -2.32 1.33 14.09
C HIS A 123 -2.29 2.77 14.61
N GLN A 124 -3.31 3.15 15.38
CA GLN A 124 -3.37 4.42 16.07
C GLN A 124 -4.11 4.25 17.40
N HIS A 125 -3.53 4.70 18.51
CA HIS A 125 -4.12 4.61 19.85
C HIS A 125 -4.67 3.20 20.19
N HIS A 126 -3.92 2.14 19.83
CA HIS A 126 -4.31 0.73 19.97
C HIS A 126 -5.46 0.27 19.06
N HIS A 127 -5.91 1.07 18.11
CA HIS A 127 -6.87 0.71 17.09
C HIS A 127 -6.18 0.37 15.77
N GLU A 128 -6.71 -0.59 15.05
CA GLU A 128 -6.27 -0.95 13.71
C GLU A 128 -6.80 0.05 12.69
N LEU A 129 -5.95 0.45 11.72
CA LEU A 129 -6.37 1.23 10.56
C LEU A 129 -6.31 0.35 9.31
N SER A 130 -7.29 0.57 8.44
CA SER A 130 -7.39 -0.16 7.17
C SER A 130 -6.32 0.26 6.19
N THR A 131 -5.79 -0.74 5.49
CA THR A 131 -4.89 -0.58 4.35
C THR A 131 -5.69 -0.57 3.05
N PHE A 132 -5.30 0.26 2.09
CA PHE A 132 -5.92 0.40 0.78
C PHE A 132 -4.96 -0.05 -0.32
N PHE A 133 -5.45 -0.87 -1.27
CA PHE A 133 -4.65 -1.46 -2.35
C PHE A 133 -3.38 -2.20 -1.88
N GLY A 134 -3.38 -2.72 -0.66
CA GLY A 134 -2.22 -3.40 -0.09
C GLY A 134 -0.98 -2.52 0.04
N GLN A 135 -1.13 -1.19 0.07
CA GLN A 135 0.00 -0.25 0.14
C GLN A 135 -0.26 1.00 1.01
N SER A 136 -1.42 1.68 0.91
CA SER A 136 -1.72 2.92 1.66
C SER A 136 -0.66 4.00 1.49
N SER A 137 -0.41 4.43 0.26
CA SER A 137 0.70 5.35 -0.05
C SER A 137 0.52 6.80 0.44
N PHE A 138 -0.63 7.17 1.04
CA PHE A 138 -0.81 8.46 1.71
C PHE A 138 -0.15 8.49 3.09
N GLY A 139 1.05 7.95 3.19
CA GLY A 139 1.91 7.93 4.36
C GLY A 139 3.36 8.24 4.01
N THR A 140 4.17 8.65 4.99
CA THR A 140 5.61 8.85 4.78
C THR A 140 6.36 7.53 4.59
N TYR A 141 5.75 6.41 4.99
CA TYR A 141 6.18 5.05 4.71
C TYR A 141 4.96 4.19 4.40
N ALA A 142 5.17 3.16 3.60
CA ALA A 142 4.18 2.15 3.23
C ALA A 142 4.77 0.74 3.36
N ILE A 143 3.90 -0.24 3.60
CA ILE A 143 4.26 -1.66 3.49
C ILE A 143 3.43 -2.26 2.35
N ALA A 144 4.09 -3.00 1.47
CA ALA A 144 3.44 -3.73 0.40
C ALA A 144 4.03 -5.14 0.28
N ASN A 145 3.25 -6.07 -0.27
CA ASN A 145 3.79 -7.38 -0.62
C ASN A 145 4.77 -7.23 -1.79
N GLU A 146 5.83 -8.03 -1.82
CA GLU A 146 6.84 -8.03 -2.88
C GLU A 146 6.24 -8.06 -4.30
N ARG A 147 5.13 -8.77 -4.51
CA ARG A 147 4.43 -8.85 -5.81
C ARG A 147 3.85 -7.52 -6.29
N ASN A 148 3.57 -6.61 -5.35
CA ASN A 148 3.01 -5.29 -5.64
C ASN A 148 4.08 -4.23 -5.83
N VAL A 149 5.36 -4.62 -5.75
CA VAL A 149 6.51 -3.70 -5.78
C VAL A 149 7.27 -3.90 -7.07
N VAL A 150 7.31 -2.86 -7.90
CA VAL A 150 8.00 -2.89 -9.20
C VAL A 150 9.26 -2.04 -9.10
N LYS A 151 10.42 -2.68 -9.29
CA LYS A 151 11.70 -1.97 -9.32
C LYS A 151 11.83 -1.13 -10.59
N VAL A 152 12.30 0.10 -10.43
CA VAL A 152 12.56 1.04 -11.51
C VAL A 152 14.02 1.47 -11.52
N ASP A 153 14.46 2.04 -12.63
CA ASP A 153 15.81 2.56 -12.77
C ASP A 153 16.02 3.76 -11.82
N LYS A 154 17.20 3.83 -11.21
CA LYS A 154 17.55 4.93 -10.27
C LYS A 154 17.77 6.27 -10.97
N ASP A 155 18.00 6.27 -12.27
CA ASP A 155 18.20 7.47 -13.07
C ASP A 155 16.87 8.17 -13.44
N VAL A 156 15.74 7.54 -13.17
CA VAL A 156 14.41 8.12 -13.39
C VAL A 156 13.98 8.91 -12.16
N ASP A 157 13.37 10.08 -12.38
CA ASP A 157 12.80 10.87 -11.28
C ASP A 157 11.60 10.14 -10.68
N ILE A 158 11.85 9.46 -9.56
CA ILE A 158 10.86 8.62 -8.88
C ILE A 158 9.64 9.42 -8.40
N ALA A 159 9.77 10.74 -8.18
CA ALA A 159 8.64 11.57 -7.77
C ALA A 159 7.55 11.68 -8.83
N LEU A 160 7.87 11.40 -10.10
CA LEU A 160 6.93 11.45 -11.22
C LEU A 160 6.27 10.09 -11.50
N LEU A 161 6.72 9.01 -10.87
CA LEU A 161 6.32 7.64 -11.22
C LEU A 161 5.11 7.12 -10.43
N GLY A 162 4.66 7.82 -9.41
CA GLY A 162 3.55 7.34 -8.56
C GLY A 162 2.28 6.96 -9.34
N PRO A 163 1.82 7.76 -10.32
CA PRO A 163 0.61 7.47 -11.09
C PRO A 163 0.73 6.40 -12.19
N LEU A 164 1.87 5.69 -12.31
CA LEU A 164 2.11 4.68 -13.37
C LEU A 164 1.65 3.24 -12.97
#